data_f3a26615ef7d0baf69fda41fb9fcf71a
#
_entry.id   f3a26615ef7d0baf69fda41fb9fcf71a
#
_cell.length_a   1.000
_cell.length_b   1.000
_cell.length_c   1.000
_cell.angle_alpha   90.00
_cell.angle_beta   90.00
_cell.angle_gamma   90.00
#
_symmetry.space_group_name_H-M   'P 1'
#
loop_
_entity.id
_entity.type
_entity.pdbx_description
1 polymer ?
#
loop_
_entity_poly.entity_id
_entity_poly.type
_entity_poly.pdbx_seq_one_letter_code
_entity_poly.pdbx_strand_id
1 'polypeptide(L)'
;MLKKLFLTMSLLGLFSVCYGQGTTNPLPAMPQGKLLRVEYAYNGMRIPEYSDFDLKRDAETGKSEFKFRHYTTQVSHDGAPDSLFTEARRIIEEERMYEYEESYHLPAELEASMLDGFSWHFDAYFENGVHISSHGRHVLPEGKGLHSLENLLYKAANDIIEATLDR
;
A
#
# COMPACT_ATOMS: atom_id res chain seq x y z
N MET A 1 -48.99 59.79 36.81
CA MET A 1 -49.37 58.48 36.21
C MET A 1 -48.12 57.82 35.71
N LEU A 2 -47.60 56.85 36.52
CA LEU A 2 -46.32 56.15 36.17
C LEU A 2 -46.64 54.85 35.42
N LYS A 3 -46.20 54.75 34.15
CA LYS A 3 -46.26 53.52 33.41
C LYS A 3 -45.02 52.68 33.75
N LYS A 4 -45.19 51.55 34.41
CA LYS A 4 -44.14 50.57 34.65
C LYS A 4 -43.82 49.81 33.36
N LEU A 5 -42.61 49.99 32.92
CA LEU A 5 -42.05 49.23 31.79
C LEU A 5 -41.46 47.94 32.37
N PHE A 6 -42.09 46.80 32.08
CA PHE A 6 -41.53 45.47 32.40
C PHE A 6 -40.49 45.09 31.33
N LEU A 7 -39.25 45.05 31.75
CA LEU A 7 -38.14 44.55 30.95
C LEU A 7 -38.02 43.04 31.16
N THR A 8 -38.53 42.23 30.23
CA THR A 8 -38.33 40.79 30.24
C THR A 8 -36.98 40.50 29.60
N MET A 9 -35.98 40.18 30.44
CA MET A 9 -34.70 39.62 29.97
C MET A 9 -34.94 38.15 29.59
N SER A 10 -35.01 37.89 28.30
CA SER A 10 -34.90 36.53 27.75
C SER A 10 -33.45 36.07 27.81
N LEU A 11 -33.19 35.18 28.77
CA LEU A 11 -31.90 34.48 28.87
C LEU A 11 -31.83 33.37 27.77
N LEU A 12 -31.38 33.72 26.56
CA LEU A 12 -31.06 32.76 25.53
C LEU A 12 -29.76 32.08 25.93
N GLY A 13 -29.90 30.87 26.53
CA GLY A 13 -28.81 29.99 26.76
C GLY A 13 -28.21 29.53 25.40
N LEU A 14 -27.05 30.06 25.07
CA LEU A 14 -26.20 29.56 23.98
C LEU A 14 -25.66 28.18 24.43
N PHE A 15 -26.38 27.12 24.08
CA PHE A 15 -25.75 25.79 24.02
C PHE A 15 -24.79 25.77 22.88
N SER A 16 -23.52 26.07 23.15
CA SER A 16 -22.41 25.80 22.25
C SER A 16 -22.23 24.28 22.19
N VAL A 17 -22.87 23.66 21.21
CA VAL A 17 -22.61 22.27 20.88
C VAL A 17 -21.21 22.27 20.25
N CYS A 18 -20.20 21.95 21.07
CA CYS A 18 -18.88 21.57 20.51
C CYS A 18 -19.07 20.29 19.71
N TYR A 19 -19.39 20.43 18.42
CA TYR A 19 -19.11 19.38 17.46
C TYR A 19 -17.60 19.20 17.48
N GLY A 20 -17.14 18.09 18.05
CA GLY A 20 -15.78 17.65 17.88
C GLY A 20 -15.52 17.62 16.37
N GLN A 21 -14.69 18.53 15.89
CA GLN A 21 -14.09 18.42 14.57
C GLN A 21 -13.24 17.16 14.64
N GLY A 22 -13.82 16.04 14.22
CA GLY A 22 -13.03 14.90 13.80
C GLY A 22 -12.09 15.44 12.76
N THR A 23 -10.80 15.45 13.04
CA THR A 23 -9.76 15.70 12.05
C THR A 23 -9.88 14.56 11.05
N THR A 24 -10.71 14.75 10.03
CA THR A 24 -10.67 13.92 8.84
C THR A 24 -9.35 14.26 8.19
N ASN A 25 -8.31 13.47 8.47
CA ASN A 25 -7.13 13.52 7.65
C ASN A 25 -7.60 13.38 6.20
N PRO A 26 -7.22 14.31 5.31
CA PRO A 26 -7.58 14.16 3.91
C PRO A 26 -7.09 12.80 3.46
N LEU A 27 -7.96 12.06 2.75
CA LEU A 27 -7.57 10.79 2.16
C LEU A 27 -6.27 11.00 1.37
N PRO A 28 -5.32 10.08 1.46
CA PRO A 28 -4.08 10.16 0.70
C PRO A 28 -4.40 10.39 -0.77
N ALA A 29 -3.81 11.41 -1.36
CA ALA A 29 -4.00 11.67 -2.78
C ALA A 29 -3.23 10.62 -3.59
N MET A 30 -3.82 10.20 -4.70
CA MET A 30 -3.16 9.35 -5.68
C MET A 30 -1.78 9.94 -6.06
N PRO A 31 -0.68 9.18 -5.96
CA PRO A 31 0.65 9.66 -6.30
C PRO A 31 0.76 10.13 -7.75
N GLN A 32 1.36 11.28 -7.95
CA GLN A 32 1.63 11.83 -9.27
C GLN A 32 3.03 11.40 -9.76
N GLY A 33 3.28 11.48 -11.07
CA GLY A 33 4.57 11.12 -11.65
C GLY A 33 4.71 9.62 -11.96
N LYS A 34 5.89 9.22 -12.44
CA LYS A 34 6.16 7.83 -12.81
C LYS A 34 6.42 6.98 -11.58
N LEU A 35 6.01 5.73 -11.63
CA LEU A 35 6.43 4.72 -10.67
C LEU A 35 7.91 4.38 -10.90
N LEU A 36 8.73 4.55 -9.87
CA LEU A 36 10.18 4.29 -9.92
C LEU A 36 10.54 2.95 -9.30
N ARG A 37 9.84 2.53 -8.25
CA ARG A 37 10.12 1.28 -7.56
C ARG A 37 8.86 0.68 -6.97
N VAL A 38 8.79 -0.64 -7.02
CA VAL A 38 7.83 -1.45 -6.27
C VAL A 38 8.61 -2.55 -5.56
N GLU A 39 8.42 -2.65 -4.27
CA GLU A 39 8.86 -3.78 -3.46
C GLU A 39 7.62 -4.50 -2.93
N TYR A 40 7.60 -5.80 -3.06
CA TYR A 40 6.59 -6.64 -2.47
C TYR A 40 7.21 -7.91 -1.95
N ALA A 41 6.96 -8.22 -0.69
CA ALA A 41 7.28 -9.53 -0.16
C ALA A 41 6.11 -10.11 0.63
N TYR A 42 5.97 -11.40 0.50
CA TYR A 42 5.07 -12.23 1.27
C TYR A 42 5.84 -13.40 1.86
N ASN A 43 5.65 -13.65 3.13
CA ASN A 43 6.30 -14.73 3.84
C ASN A 43 5.25 -15.54 4.62
N GLY A 44 4.83 -16.68 4.05
CA GLY A 44 4.01 -17.66 4.70
C GLY A 44 4.86 -18.66 5.50
N MET A 45 4.30 -19.27 6.53
CA MET A 45 5.03 -20.27 7.33
C MET A 45 5.20 -21.62 6.62
N ARG A 46 4.48 -21.85 5.55
CA ARG A 46 4.57 -23.09 4.76
C ARG A 46 5.45 -22.88 3.54
N ILE A 47 6.57 -23.58 3.45
CA ILE A 47 7.40 -23.63 2.25
C ILE A 47 6.57 -24.31 1.14
N PRO A 48 6.40 -23.68 -0.06
CA PRO A 48 7.17 -22.59 -0.62
C PRO A 48 6.44 -21.22 -0.71
N GLU A 49 5.69 -20.82 0.30
CA GLU A 49 4.93 -19.55 0.27
C GLU A 49 5.79 -18.34 0.62
N TYR A 50 6.87 -18.15 -0.12
CA TYR A 50 7.70 -16.96 0.00
C TYR A 50 7.82 -16.27 -1.34
N SER A 51 7.38 -15.01 -1.39
CA SER A 51 7.55 -14.13 -2.53
C SER A 51 8.39 -12.93 -2.13
N ASP A 52 9.33 -12.52 -2.99
CA ASP A 52 10.18 -11.36 -2.76
C ASP A 52 10.51 -10.75 -4.12
N PHE A 53 9.99 -9.57 -4.37
CA PHE A 53 10.10 -8.85 -5.62
C PHE A 53 10.57 -7.42 -5.39
N ASP A 54 11.54 -6.98 -6.18
CA ASP A 54 12.02 -5.60 -6.24
C ASP A 54 12.13 -5.18 -7.72
N LEU A 55 11.15 -4.44 -8.17
CA LEU A 55 11.12 -3.81 -9.48
C LEU A 55 11.54 -2.36 -9.33
N LYS A 56 12.66 -1.95 -9.93
CA LYS A 56 13.14 -0.58 -9.82
C LYS A 56 13.59 0.01 -11.14
N ARG A 57 13.52 1.33 -11.23
CA ARG A 57 14.03 2.15 -12.32
C ARG A 57 14.81 3.33 -11.75
N ASP A 58 15.96 3.56 -12.30
CA ASP A 58 16.74 4.77 -12.03
C ASP A 58 16.09 5.98 -12.74
N ALA A 59 15.83 7.04 -11.98
CA ALA A 59 15.11 8.21 -12.49
C ALA A 59 15.93 9.03 -13.51
N GLU A 60 17.25 9.01 -13.40
CA GLU A 60 18.15 9.81 -14.26
C GLU A 60 18.52 9.07 -15.53
N THR A 61 18.88 7.80 -15.41
CA THR A 61 19.38 7.01 -16.54
C THR A 61 18.28 6.22 -17.25
N GLY A 62 17.11 6.05 -16.62
CA GLY A 62 16.02 5.20 -17.09
C GLY A 62 16.32 3.69 -17.03
N LYS A 63 17.50 3.29 -16.54
CA LYS A 63 17.85 1.88 -16.40
C LYS A 63 16.92 1.22 -15.39
N SER A 64 16.46 0.04 -15.74
CA SER A 64 15.54 -0.74 -14.89
C SER A 64 16.15 -2.08 -14.52
N GLU A 65 15.75 -2.59 -13.37
CA GLU A 65 16.13 -3.90 -12.85
C GLU A 65 14.91 -4.54 -12.20
N PHE A 66 14.77 -5.84 -12.34
CA PHE A 66 13.78 -6.63 -11.65
C PHE A 66 14.48 -7.77 -10.91
N LYS A 67 14.40 -7.73 -9.57
CA LYS A 67 14.87 -8.80 -8.69
C LYS A 67 13.70 -9.58 -8.16
N PHE A 68 13.85 -10.89 -8.12
CA PHE A 68 12.84 -11.76 -7.54
C PHE A 68 13.50 -13.02 -6.97
N ARG A 69 12.81 -13.65 -6.02
CA ARG A 69 13.22 -14.93 -5.48
C ARG A 69 12.49 -16.06 -6.19
N HIS A 70 13.28 -17.00 -6.71
CA HIS A 70 12.80 -18.25 -7.26
C HIS A 70 13.37 -19.39 -6.43
N TYR A 71 12.52 -20.05 -5.62
CA TYR A 71 12.91 -20.97 -4.56
C TYR A 71 13.90 -20.32 -3.59
N THR A 72 15.13 -20.86 -3.52
CA THR A 72 16.20 -20.37 -2.64
C THR A 72 17.16 -19.39 -3.35
N THR A 73 17.00 -19.20 -4.65
CA THR A 73 17.91 -18.39 -5.47
C THR A 73 17.27 -17.03 -5.76
N GLN A 74 18.01 -15.98 -5.48
CA GLN A 74 17.63 -14.64 -5.92
C GLN A 74 18.12 -14.46 -7.36
N VAL A 75 17.21 -14.02 -8.23
CA VAL A 75 17.47 -13.72 -9.63
C VAL A 75 17.40 -12.21 -9.82
N SER A 76 18.35 -11.66 -10.59
CA SER A 76 18.34 -10.26 -11.01
C SER A 76 18.33 -10.22 -12.53
N HIS A 77 17.44 -9.41 -13.09
CA HIS A 77 17.28 -9.20 -14.52
C HIS A 77 17.33 -7.71 -14.85
N ASP A 78 18.31 -7.31 -15.65
CA ASP A 78 18.43 -5.95 -16.15
C ASP A 78 17.48 -5.69 -17.33
N GLY A 79 16.96 -4.47 -17.43
CA GLY A 79 16.10 -4.07 -18.54
C GLY A 79 14.63 -4.51 -18.38
N ALA A 80 14.09 -4.47 -17.16
CA ALA A 80 12.67 -4.69 -16.93
C ALA A 80 11.82 -3.78 -17.85
N PRO A 81 10.79 -4.32 -18.53
CA PRO A 81 10.04 -3.58 -19.53
C PRO A 81 9.21 -2.44 -18.90
N ASP A 82 9.07 -1.33 -19.61
CA ASP A 82 8.27 -0.19 -19.19
C ASP A 82 6.80 -0.55 -18.92
N SER A 83 6.28 -1.52 -19.66
CA SER A 83 4.92 -2.04 -19.47
C SER A 83 4.69 -2.62 -18.08
N LEU A 84 5.72 -3.23 -17.47
CA LEU A 84 5.62 -3.80 -16.12
C LEU A 84 5.41 -2.69 -15.08
N PHE A 85 6.13 -1.57 -15.18
CA PHE A 85 5.92 -0.41 -14.31
C PHE A 85 4.57 0.24 -14.54
N THR A 86 4.13 0.34 -15.80
CA THR A 86 2.84 0.93 -16.15
C THR A 86 1.70 0.09 -15.58
N GLU A 87 1.79 -1.22 -15.68
CA GLU A 87 0.77 -2.14 -15.19
C GLU A 87 0.76 -2.20 -13.65
N ALA A 88 1.93 -2.23 -13.00
CA ALA A 88 2.02 -2.16 -11.54
C ALA A 88 1.40 -0.85 -11.02
N ARG A 89 1.69 0.28 -11.68
CA ARG A 89 1.09 1.56 -11.36
C ARG A 89 -0.43 1.54 -11.52
N ARG A 90 -0.94 0.97 -12.64
CA ARG A 90 -2.38 0.85 -12.88
C ARG A 90 -3.08 0.07 -11.75
N ILE A 91 -2.48 -1.03 -11.30
CA ILE A 91 -3.01 -1.81 -10.17
C ILE A 91 -3.05 -0.96 -8.89
N ILE A 92 -1.97 -0.23 -8.58
CA ILE A 92 -1.91 0.65 -7.41
C ILE A 92 -3.02 1.71 -7.44
N GLU A 93 -3.30 2.26 -8.64
CA GLU A 93 -4.35 3.26 -8.85
C GLU A 93 -5.76 2.66 -8.73
N GLU A 94 -6.07 1.62 -9.50
CA GLU A 94 -7.40 1.03 -9.59
C GLU A 94 -7.84 0.36 -8.28
N GLU A 95 -6.91 -0.29 -7.59
CA GLU A 95 -7.15 -0.94 -6.30
C GLU A 95 -6.92 -0.01 -5.10
N ARG A 96 -6.66 1.27 -5.36
CA ARG A 96 -6.47 2.33 -4.34
C ARG A 96 -5.45 1.96 -3.27
N MET A 97 -4.38 1.28 -3.64
CA MET A 97 -3.35 0.83 -2.69
C MET A 97 -2.64 2.00 -1.98
N TYR A 98 -2.74 3.21 -2.51
CA TYR A 98 -2.24 4.44 -1.88
C TYR A 98 -3.07 4.88 -0.65
N GLU A 99 -4.20 4.22 -0.39
CA GLU A 99 -5.05 4.44 0.80
C GLU A 99 -4.84 3.37 1.88
N TYR A 100 -3.95 2.41 1.64
CA TYR A 100 -3.63 1.40 2.64
C TYR A 100 -3.10 2.05 3.91
N GLU A 101 -3.48 1.50 5.06
CA GLU A 101 -2.87 1.87 6.33
C GLU A 101 -1.39 1.45 6.35
N GLU A 102 -0.58 2.14 7.13
CA GLU A 102 0.84 1.80 7.26
C GLU A 102 1.03 0.39 7.82
N SER A 103 0.13 -0.06 8.71
CA SER A 103 0.24 -1.37 9.34
C SER A 103 -1.11 -2.05 9.59
N TYR A 104 -1.12 -3.37 9.39
CA TYR A 104 -2.27 -4.25 9.59
C TYR A 104 -1.92 -5.36 10.58
N HIS A 105 -2.58 -5.38 11.74
CA HIS A 105 -2.33 -6.36 12.80
C HIS A 105 -3.63 -6.88 13.38
N LEU A 106 -3.60 -8.12 13.83
CA LEU A 106 -4.66 -8.66 14.68
C LEU A 106 -4.61 -8.00 16.07
N PRO A 107 -5.75 -7.97 16.81
CA PRO A 107 -5.72 -7.70 18.23
C PRO A 107 -4.73 -8.62 18.94
N ALA A 108 -4.00 -8.09 19.93
CA ALA A 108 -2.89 -8.79 20.59
C ALA A 108 -3.30 -10.16 21.18
N GLU A 109 -4.54 -10.27 21.65
CA GLU A 109 -5.08 -11.51 22.23
C GLU A 109 -5.25 -12.62 21.16
N LEU A 110 -5.61 -12.24 19.93
CA LEU A 110 -5.74 -13.16 18.81
C LEU A 110 -4.38 -13.52 18.23
N GLU A 111 -3.48 -12.54 18.11
CA GLU A 111 -2.13 -12.78 17.61
C GLU A 111 -1.34 -13.78 18.47
N ALA A 112 -1.47 -13.67 19.81
CA ALA A 112 -0.83 -14.58 20.75
C ALA A 112 -1.31 -16.03 20.64
N SER A 113 -2.48 -16.27 20.07
CA SER A 113 -3.05 -17.63 19.89
C SER A 113 -2.72 -18.26 18.53
N MET A 114 -2.14 -17.49 17.60
CA MET A 114 -1.80 -17.97 16.27
C MET A 114 -0.44 -18.68 16.26
N LEU A 115 -0.46 -19.98 15.95
CA LEU A 115 0.75 -20.80 15.84
C LEU A 115 1.38 -20.68 14.44
N ASP A 116 0.54 -20.50 13.41
CA ASP A 116 0.95 -20.37 12.02
C ASP A 116 0.48 -19.03 11.48
N GLY A 117 1.26 -18.41 10.62
CA GLY A 117 0.86 -17.14 10.07
C GLY A 117 1.66 -16.72 8.84
N PHE A 118 1.36 -15.51 8.39
CA PHE A 118 2.07 -14.87 7.31
C PHE A 118 2.41 -13.42 7.68
N SER A 119 3.40 -12.88 7.00
CA SER A 119 3.71 -11.46 6.99
C SER A 119 3.90 -11.01 5.56
N TRP A 120 3.64 -9.74 5.33
CA TRP A 120 3.83 -9.13 4.03
C TRP A 120 4.28 -7.68 4.19
N HIS A 121 4.93 -7.14 3.16
CA HIS A 121 5.15 -5.72 3.01
C HIS A 121 5.00 -5.31 1.54
N PHE A 122 4.62 -4.06 1.35
CA PHE A 122 4.46 -3.41 0.07
C PHE A 122 4.99 -1.99 0.16
N ASP A 123 5.88 -1.64 -0.75
CA ASP A 123 6.40 -0.29 -0.90
C ASP A 123 6.33 0.15 -2.36
N ALA A 124 5.94 1.41 -2.59
CA ALA A 124 5.94 2.00 -3.92
C ALA A 124 6.50 3.42 -3.88
N TYR A 125 7.46 3.71 -4.76
CA TYR A 125 8.15 5.00 -4.85
C TYR A 125 7.85 5.67 -6.17
N PHE A 126 7.55 6.95 -6.13
CA PHE A 126 7.16 7.75 -7.29
C PHE A 126 8.15 8.89 -7.55
N GLU A 127 8.22 9.34 -8.82
CA GLU A 127 9.13 10.38 -9.30
C GLU A 127 9.01 11.70 -8.54
N ASN A 128 7.82 12.02 -8.02
CA ASN A 128 7.56 13.22 -7.23
C ASN A 128 7.98 13.10 -5.75
N GLY A 129 8.67 12.02 -5.37
CA GLY A 129 9.13 11.76 -4.00
C GLY A 129 8.06 11.15 -3.09
N VAL A 130 6.85 10.88 -3.58
CA VAL A 130 5.84 10.18 -2.80
C VAL A 130 6.26 8.72 -2.60
N HIS A 131 6.14 8.24 -1.38
CA HIS A 131 6.37 6.87 -0.98
C HIS A 131 5.11 6.34 -0.28
N ILE A 132 4.63 5.21 -0.76
CA ILE A 132 3.59 4.42 -0.11
C ILE A 132 4.31 3.27 0.57
N SER A 133 4.03 3.05 1.85
CA SER A 133 4.55 1.92 2.61
C SER A 133 3.42 1.30 3.40
N SER A 134 3.29 -0.01 3.32
CA SER A 134 2.27 -0.76 4.06
C SER A 134 2.78 -2.16 4.37
N HIS A 135 2.49 -2.64 5.56
CA HIS A 135 2.88 -3.99 5.97
C HIS A 135 1.82 -4.62 6.87
N GLY A 136 1.88 -5.92 7.00
CA GLY A 136 0.95 -6.62 7.88
C GLY A 136 1.44 -7.99 8.32
N ARG A 137 0.80 -8.45 9.40
CA ARG A 137 0.99 -9.80 9.92
C ARG A 137 -0.36 -10.41 10.23
N HIS A 138 -0.64 -11.58 9.66
CA HIS A 138 -1.90 -12.32 9.76
C HIS A 138 -3.14 -11.60 9.20
N VAL A 139 -3.00 -10.37 8.71
CA VAL A 139 -4.08 -9.56 8.15
C VAL A 139 -3.65 -9.00 6.80
N LEU A 140 -4.52 -9.09 5.81
CA LEU A 140 -4.38 -8.41 4.52
C LEU A 140 -5.31 -7.19 4.50
N PRO A 141 -4.95 -6.12 3.76
CA PRO A 141 -5.87 -5.04 3.48
C PRO A 141 -7.08 -5.56 2.69
N GLU A 142 -8.20 -4.84 2.78
CA GLU A 142 -9.36 -5.15 1.96
C GLU A 142 -9.05 -4.93 0.47
N GLY A 143 -9.75 -5.70 -0.40
CA GLY A 143 -9.59 -5.60 -1.85
C GLY A 143 -8.63 -6.63 -2.43
N LYS A 144 -8.23 -6.41 -3.68
CA LYS A 144 -7.43 -7.36 -4.47
C LYS A 144 -6.03 -6.84 -4.81
N GLY A 145 -5.66 -5.63 -4.36
CA GLY A 145 -4.48 -4.92 -4.80
C GLY A 145 -3.19 -5.74 -4.63
N LEU A 146 -2.92 -6.26 -3.43
CA LEU A 146 -1.74 -7.09 -3.19
C LEU A 146 -1.72 -8.34 -4.06
N HIS A 147 -2.84 -9.04 -4.17
CA HIS A 147 -2.94 -10.25 -4.99
C HIS A 147 -2.77 -9.96 -6.48
N SER A 148 -3.35 -8.86 -6.98
CA SER A 148 -3.21 -8.44 -8.38
C SER A 148 -1.76 -8.06 -8.70
N LEU A 149 -1.12 -7.34 -7.79
CA LEU A 149 0.29 -6.96 -7.92
C LEU A 149 1.20 -8.19 -7.88
N GLU A 150 1.00 -9.08 -6.93
CA GLU A 150 1.75 -10.33 -6.80
C GLU A 150 1.64 -11.17 -8.08
N ASN A 151 0.45 -11.37 -8.63
CA ASN A 151 0.24 -12.11 -9.86
C ASN A 151 0.96 -11.48 -11.05
N LEU A 152 0.96 -10.16 -11.16
CA LEU A 152 1.71 -9.44 -12.19
C LEU A 152 3.20 -9.73 -12.08
N LEU A 153 3.77 -9.61 -10.88
CA LEU A 153 5.20 -9.80 -10.63
C LEU A 153 5.62 -11.26 -10.81
N TYR A 154 4.79 -12.21 -10.37
CA TYR A 154 5.04 -13.64 -10.64
C TYR A 154 5.03 -13.97 -12.12
N LYS A 155 4.06 -13.43 -12.86
CA LYS A 155 4.02 -13.63 -14.31
C LYS A 155 5.29 -13.11 -14.97
N ALA A 156 5.72 -11.89 -14.64
CA ALA A 156 6.95 -11.31 -15.16
C ALA A 156 8.20 -12.15 -14.81
N ALA A 157 8.27 -12.66 -13.58
CA ALA A 157 9.36 -13.53 -13.16
C ALA A 157 9.40 -14.84 -13.95
N ASN A 158 8.27 -15.48 -14.17
CA ASN A 158 8.17 -16.71 -14.96
C ASN A 158 8.54 -16.49 -16.42
N ASP A 159 8.06 -15.40 -17.04
CA ASP A 159 8.41 -15.04 -18.42
C ASP A 159 9.95 -14.87 -18.58
N ILE A 160 10.63 -14.29 -17.59
CA ILE A 160 12.09 -14.14 -17.57
C ILE A 160 12.81 -15.49 -17.44
N ILE A 161 12.33 -16.35 -16.53
CA ILE A 161 12.91 -17.68 -16.32
C ILE A 161 12.80 -18.51 -17.61
N GLU A 162 11.62 -18.55 -18.23
CA GLU A 162 11.38 -19.27 -19.48
C GLU A 162 12.30 -18.77 -20.60
N ALA A 163 12.37 -17.45 -20.79
CA ALA A 163 13.26 -16.86 -21.80
C ALA A 163 14.77 -17.14 -21.56
N THR A 164 15.15 -17.48 -20.33
CA THR A 164 16.53 -17.83 -19.97
C THR A 164 16.82 -19.30 -20.22
N LEU A 165 15.83 -20.18 -20.06
CA LEU A 165 15.97 -21.62 -20.27
C LEU A 165 15.97 -22.00 -21.75
N ASP A 166 15.36 -21.18 -22.62
CA ASP A 166 15.28 -21.42 -24.07
C ASP A 166 16.56 -20.98 -24.86
N ARG A 167 17.60 -20.53 -24.16
CA ARG A 167 18.89 -20.12 -24.73
C ARG A 167 19.99 -21.15 -24.50
#